data_c60676aeed3f6bb9e7585c4cca24dead
#
_entry.id   c60676aeed3f6bb9e7585c4cca24dead
#
_cell.length_a   1.000
_cell.length_b   1.000
_cell.length_c   1.000
_cell.angle_alpha   90.00
_cell.angle_beta   90.00
_cell.angle_gamma   90.00
#
_symmetry.space_group_name_H-M   'P 1'
#
loop_
_entity.id
_entity.type
_entity.pdbx_description
1 polymer ?
#
loop_
_entity_poly.entity_id
_entity_poly.type
_entity_poly.pdbx_seq_one_letter_code
_entity_poly.pdbx_strand_id
1 'polypeptide(L)'
;MCIRDRAREAGAKKVYMASAAPPVKFPNVYGIDMPASNEFVAYEKTEKEISDFIGADKLFYQNLDDLIMSVREEGSPIQKFDASCFDGKYVTEDVTQDYLKELDTVRNDASKQKQSIDTVSYTHLTLPTIYSV
;
A
#
# COMPACT_ATOMS: atom_id res chain seq x y z
N MET A 1 -6.38 -7.56 -16.88
CA MET A 1 -6.07 -6.54 -17.90
C MET A 1 -5.92 -5.20 -17.20
N CYS A 2 -4.77 -4.55 -17.34
CA CYS A 2 -4.44 -3.29 -16.67
C CYS A 2 -5.03 -2.09 -17.44
N ILE A 3 -5.33 -0.98 -16.75
CA ILE A 3 -5.83 0.26 -17.40
C ILE A 3 -4.85 0.75 -18.48
N ARG A 4 -3.55 0.65 -18.23
CA ARG A 4 -2.50 0.98 -19.21
C ARG A 4 -2.64 0.18 -20.51
N ASP A 5 -2.87 -1.13 -20.41
CA ASP A 5 -2.98 -2.01 -21.59
C ASP A 5 -4.22 -1.62 -22.41
N ARG A 6 -5.32 -1.34 -21.74
CA ARG A 6 -6.56 -0.86 -22.39
C ARG A 6 -6.34 0.48 -23.11
N ALA A 7 -5.58 1.40 -22.52
CA ALA A 7 -5.26 2.66 -23.18
C ALA A 7 -4.44 2.44 -24.46
N ARG A 8 -3.45 1.54 -24.42
CA ARG A 8 -2.66 1.19 -25.61
C ARG A 8 -3.48 0.47 -26.67
N GLU A 9 -4.32 -0.47 -26.29
CA GLU A 9 -5.27 -1.15 -27.20
C GLU A 9 -6.24 -0.15 -27.87
N ALA A 10 -6.63 0.91 -27.14
CA ALA A 10 -7.44 2.00 -27.67
C ALA A 10 -6.65 3.00 -28.57
N GLY A 11 -5.35 2.75 -28.81
CA GLY A 11 -4.52 3.55 -29.72
C GLY A 11 -3.69 4.65 -29.05
N ALA A 12 -3.56 4.67 -27.72
CA ALA A 12 -2.70 5.64 -27.04
C ALA A 12 -1.23 5.43 -27.43
N LYS A 13 -0.59 6.47 -27.96
CA LYS A 13 0.84 6.46 -28.31
C LYS A 13 1.74 6.52 -27.09
N LYS A 14 1.29 7.20 -26.04
CA LYS A 14 2.00 7.33 -24.76
C LYS A 14 1.01 7.19 -23.60
N VAL A 15 1.46 6.56 -22.53
CA VAL A 15 0.70 6.37 -21.30
C VAL A 15 1.53 6.89 -20.14
N TYR A 16 1.06 7.94 -19.50
CA TYR A 16 1.67 8.51 -18.32
C TYR A 16 0.86 8.13 -17.09
N MET A 17 1.55 7.88 -15.99
CA MET A 17 0.92 7.62 -14.69
C MET A 17 1.31 8.70 -13.70
N ALA A 18 0.34 9.19 -12.95
CA ALA A 18 0.54 10.10 -11.84
C ALA A 18 -0.09 9.50 -10.58
N SER A 19 0.67 9.50 -9.49
CA SER A 19 0.21 9.13 -8.16
C SER A 19 -0.02 10.38 -7.34
N ALA A 20 -1.16 10.47 -6.67
CA ALA A 20 -1.47 11.55 -5.73
C ALA A 20 -0.74 11.38 -4.37
N ALA A 21 -0.01 10.30 -4.20
CA ALA A 21 0.79 10.02 -3.01
C ALA A 21 2.26 9.80 -3.40
N PRO A 22 3.21 10.00 -2.48
CA PRO A 22 4.59 9.56 -2.62
C PRO A 22 4.70 8.05 -2.81
N PRO A 23 5.84 7.52 -3.26
CA PRO A 23 6.03 6.08 -3.37
C PRO A 23 5.99 5.42 -1.99
N VAL A 24 5.13 4.40 -1.84
CA VAL A 24 5.04 3.58 -0.63
C VAL A 24 6.22 2.61 -0.61
N LYS A 25 7.08 2.75 0.39
CA LYS A 25 8.33 1.97 0.54
C LYS A 25 8.40 1.17 1.84
N PHE A 26 7.62 1.56 2.85
CA PHE A 26 7.67 0.98 4.18
C PHE A 26 6.29 0.50 4.61
N PRO A 27 6.19 -0.56 5.41
CA PRO A 27 4.92 -1.06 5.89
C PRO A 27 4.31 -0.14 6.95
N ASN A 28 2.99 -0.08 7.01
CA ASN A 28 2.30 0.51 8.15
C ASN A 28 2.27 -0.50 9.31
N VAL A 29 2.47 -0.01 10.55
CA VAL A 29 2.45 -0.82 11.78
C VAL A 29 1.29 -0.44 12.72
N TYR A 30 0.48 0.54 12.33
CA TYR A 30 -0.58 1.12 13.16
C TYR A 30 -1.99 0.64 12.75
N GLY A 31 -2.08 -0.56 12.19
CA GLY A 31 -3.36 -1.21 11.95
C GLY A 31 -3.84 -1.20 10.49
N ILE A 32 -3.10 -0.61 9.57
CA ILE A 32 -3.38 -0.77 8.13
C ILE A 32 -2.77 -2.10 7.68
N ASP A 33 -3.61 -3.01 7.17
CA ASP A 33 -3.12 -4.26 6.60
C ASP A 33 -2.41 -3.98 5.27
N MET A 34 -1.12 -4.31 5.22
CA MET A 34 -0.27 -4.12 4.05
C MET A 34 0.51 -5.42 3.80
N PRO A 35 0.85 -5.72 2.54
CA PRO A 35 1.71 -6.85 2.22
C PRO A 35 3.12 -6.67 2.77
N ALA A 36 3.96 -7.67 2.64
CA ALA A 36 5.38 -7.58 2.98
C ALA A 36 6.09 -6.50 2.13
N SER A 37 7.12 -5.88 2.68
CA SER A 37 7.81 -4.74 2.05
C SER A 37 8.33 -5.05 0.65
N ASN A 38 8.80 -6.28 0.41
CA ASN A 38 9.30 -6.73 -0.89
C ASN A 38 8.21 -6.87 -1.97
N GLU A 39 6.95 -6.83 -1.58
CA GLU A 39 5.81 -6.86 -2.51
C GLU A 39 5.42 -5.45 -2.99
N PHE A 40 5.95 -4.40 -2.38
CA PHE A 40 5.70 -3.04 -2.83
C PHE A 40 6.38 -2.77 -4.17
N VAL A 41 5.65 -2.14 -5.08
CA VAL A 41 6.19 -1.75 -6.39
C VAL A 41 7.42 -0.85 -6.25
N ALA A 42 7.44 0.01 -5.22
CA ALA A 42 8.52 0.98 -4.98
C ALA A 42 9.65 0.44 -4.09
N TYR A 43 9.58 -0.84 -3.66
CA TYR A 43 10.62 -1.44 -2.82
C TYR A 43 11.97 -1.47 -3.55
N GLU A 44 12.97 -0.81 -2.96
CA GLU A 44 14.34 -0.72 -3.49
C GLU A 44 14.46 -0.29 -4.96
N LYS A 45 13.43 0.39 -5.51
CA LYS A 45 13.43 0.85 -6.90
C LYS A 45 13.41 2.36 -7.01
N THR A 46 14.07 2.84 -8.06
CA THR A 46 13.97 4.23 -8.51
C THR A 46 12.67 4.46 -9.28
N GLU A 47 12.25 5.71 -9.42
CA GLU A 47 11.03 6.06 -10.18
C GLU A 47 11.10 5.58 -11.63
N LYS A 48 12.30 5.57 -12.23
CA LYS A 48 12.51 5.07 -13.59
C LYS A 48 12.27 3.56 -13.65
N GLU A 49 12.85 2.81 -12.73
CA GLU A 49 12.66 1.35 -12.66
C GLU A 49 11.20 0.99 -12.40
N ILE A 50 10.50 1.77 -11.57
CA ILE A 50 9.06 1.60 -11.36
C ILE A 50 8.29 1.89 -12.66
N SER A 51 8.61 2.99 -13.36
CA SER A 51 7.99 3.34 -14.64
C SER A 51 8.16 2.22 -15.67
N ASP A 52 9.36 1.69 -15.78
CA ASP A 52 9.69 0.59 -16.68
C ASP A 52 8.93 -0.70 -16.27
N PHE A 53 8.91 -1.02 -14.97
CA PHE A 53 8.21 -2.19 -14.42
C PHE A 53 6.70 -2.15 -14.69
N ILE A 54 6.06 -0.99 -14.47
CA ILE A 54 4.62 -0.83 -14.75
C ILE A 54 4.35 -0.61 -16.25
N GLY A 55 5.39 -0.44 -17.08
CA GLY A 55 5.29 -0.21 -18.51
C GLY A 55 4.65 1.13 -18.89
N ALA A 56 4.81 2.15 -18.07
CA ALA A 56 4.41 3.52 -18.37
C ALA A 56 5.55 4.25 -19.10
N ASP A 57 5.21 5.18 -19.98
CA ASP A 57 6.21 6.03 -20.65
C ASP A 57 6.77 7.09 -19.71
N LYS A 58 6.00 7.47 -18.69
CA LYS A 58 6.44 8.34 -17.61
C LYS A 58 5.60 8.13 -16.36
N LEU A 59 6.25 8.22 -15.20
CA LEU A 59 5.65 8.15 -13.88
C LEU A 59 5.92 9.45 -13.13
N PHE A 60 4.91 9.91 -12.42
CA PHE A 60 4.99 11.07 -11.54
C PHE A 60 4.49 10.67 -10.16
N TYR A 61 5.26 10.95 -9.14
CA TYR A 61 4.83 10.84 -7.75
C TYR A 61 4.63 12.21 -7.13
N GLN A 62 3.73 12.29 -6.16
CA GLN A 62 3.63 13.45 -5.29
C GLN A 62 4.88 13.57 -4.42
N ASN A 63 5.34 14.79 -4.23
CA ASN A 63 6.41 15.07 -3.27
C ASN A 63 5.84 15.01 -1.84
N LEU A 64 6.59 14.43 -0.89
CA LEU A 64 6.09 14.25 0.48
C LEU A 64 5.93 15.59 1.22
N ASP A 65 6.86 16.50 1.06
CA ASP A 65 6.81 17.82 1.71
C ASP A 65 5.63 18.64 1.18
N ASP A 66 5.40 18.61 -0.14
CA ASP A 66 4.26 19.28 -0.78
C ASP A 66 2.92 18.67 -0.33
N LEU A 67 2.88 17.33 -0.16
CA LEU A 67 1.70 16.65 0.36
C LEU A 67 1.39 17.11 1.79
N ILE A 68 2.40 17.13 2.66
CA ILE A 68 2.26 17.60 4.04
C ILE A 68 1.80 19.07 4.07
N MET A 69 2.40 19.90 3.23
CA MET A 69 2.02 21.31 3.12
C MET A 69 0.57 21.49 2.65
N SER A 70 0.11 20.67 1.71
CA SER A 70 -1.24 20.76 1.15
C SER A 70 -2.34 20.38 2.14
N VAL A 71 -2.04 19.53 3.13
CA VAL A 71 -3.01 19.12 4.16
C VAL A 71 -2.87 19.91 5.47
N ARG A 72 -1.82 20.71 5.58
CA ARG A 72 -1.60 21.58 6.74
C ARG A 72 -2.48 22.81 6.62
N GLU A 73 -3.49 22.90 7.45
CA GLU A 73 -4.37 24.04 7.52
C GLU A 73 -3.75 25.15 8.40
N GLU A 74 -3.83 26.39 7.95
CA GLU A 74 -3.32 27.54 8.71
C GLU A 74 -4.11 27.69 10.02
N GLY A 75 -3.39 27.73 11.14
CA GLY A 75 -4.00 27.78 12.47
C GLY A 75 -4.45 26.43 13.04
N SER A 76 -4.28 25.32 12.31
CA SER A 76 -4.55 23.98 12.83
C SER A 76 -3.59 23.61 13.98
N PRO A 77 -4.11 22.99 15.07
CA PRO A 77 -3.25 22.44 16.10
C PRO A 77 -2.44 21.21 15.62
N ILE A 78 -2.86 20.59 14.51
CA ILE A 78 -2.20 19.41 13.95
C ILE A 78 -1.04 19.89 13.07
N GLN A 79 0.19 19.62 13.53
CA GLN A 79 1.41 20.02 12.83
C GLN A 79 2.23 18.85 12.29
N LYS A 80 1.94 17.62 12.77
CA LYS A 80 2.64 16.40 12.39
C LYS A 80 1.65 15.38 11.86
N PHE A 81 2.06 14.68 10.83
CA PHE A 81 1.29 13.62 10.17
C PHE A 81 2.10 12.32 10.16
N ASP A 82 1.42 11.19 10.23
CA ASP A 82 2.09 9.91 10.02
C ASP A 82 2.40 9.74 8.53
N ALA A 83 3.68 9.76 8.21
CA ALA A 83 4.22 9.57 6.87
C ALA A 83 5.10 8.31 6.79
N SER A 84 5.03 7.44 7.78
CA SER A 84 5.93 6.29 7.95
C SER A 84 5.97 5.36 6.72
N CYS A 85 4.86 5.22 5.99
CA CYS A 85 4.82 4.43 4.76
C CYS A 85 5.68 5.00 3.63
N PHE A 86 6.03 6.30 3.69
CA PHE A 86 6.81 6.98 2.66
C PHE A 86 8.27 7.18 3.08
N ASP A 87 8.50 7.60 4.32
CA ASP A 87 9.84 8.01 4.80
C ASP A 87 10.45 7.02 5.81
N GLY A 88 9.69 6.02 6.28
CA GLY A 88 10.15 5.03 7.25
C GLY A 88 10.31 5.56 8.67
N LYS A 89 9.82 6.76 8.95
CA LYS A 89 9.88 7.35 10.30
C LYS A 89 8.59 7.07 11.03
N TYR A 90 8.62 6.12 11.93
CA TYR A 90 7.47 5.74 12.74
C TYR A 90 7.26 6.71 13.89
N VAL A 91 5.98 7.03 14.16
CA VAL A 91 5.60 8.00 15.20
C VAL A 91 5.95 7.50 16.59
N THR A 92 5.88 6.19 16.79
CA THR A 92 6.34 5.51 18.01
C THR A 92 7.79 5.10 17.84
N GLU A 93 8.64 5.45 18.78
CA GLU A 93 10.09 5.22 18.71
C GLU A 93 10.50 3.76 18.95
N ASP A 94 9.54 2.88 19.22
CA ASP A 94 9.72 1.46 19.52
C ASP A 94 9.77 0.55 18.30
N VAL A 95 9.56 1.08 17.10
CA VAL A 95 9.60 0.32 15.86
C VAL A 95 11.05 0.09 15.41
N THR A 96 11.55 -1.11 15.68
CA THR A 96 12.91 -1.52 15.32
C THR A 96 12.98 -2.18 13.95
N GLN A 97 14.18 -2.23 13.35
CA GLN A 97 14.41 -2.95 12.10
C GLN A 97 14.15 -4.46 12.23
N ASP A 98 14.39 -5.03 13.40
CA ASP A 98 14.13 -6.46 13.64
C ASP A 98 12.63 -6.74 13.69
N TYR A 99 11.85 -5.86 14.33
CA TYR A 99 10.39 -5.92 14.28
C TYR A 99 9.83 -5.84 12.86
N LEU A 100 10.37 -4.95 12.02
CA LEU A 100 9.94 -4.84 10.62
C LEU A 100 10.26 -6.10 9.81
N LYS A 101 11.41 -6.73 10.04
CA LYS A 101 11.76 -8.01 9.39
C LYS A 101 10.83 -9.15 9.83
N GLU A 102 10.51 -9.21 11.12
CA GLU A 102 9.55 -10.19 11.63
C GLU A 102 8.17 -9.97 11.01
N LEU A 103 7.72 -8.72 10.95
CA LEU A 103 6.47 -8.34 10.32
C LEU A 103 6.41 -8.74 8.85
N ASP A 104 7.47 -8.51 8.09
CA ASP A 104 7.58 -8.93 6.70
C ASP A 104 7.49 -10.45 6.53
N THR A 105 8.07 -11.21 7.45
CA THR A 105 8.00 -12.68 7.43
C THR A 105 6.57 -13.17 7.64
N VAL A 106 5.82 -12.51 8.54
CA VAL A 106 4.41 -12.87 8.84
C VAL A 106 3.48 -12.45 7.71
N ARG A 107 3.76 -11.31 7.08
CA ARG A 107 2.91 -10.72 6.02
C ARG A 107 3.15 -11.29 4.63
N ASN A 108 4.19 -12.09 4.43
CA ASN A 108 4.50 -12.70 3.14
C ASN A 108 3.32 -13.58 2.69
N ASP A 109 2.92 -13.51 1.42
CA ASP A 109 1.81 -14.27 0.84
C ASP A 109 1.96 -15.79 0.99
N ALA A 110 3.17 -16.30 0.99
CA ALA A 110 3.44 -17.71 1.28
C ALA A 110 3.05 -18.10 2.72
N SER A 111 3.17 -17.20 3.69
CA SER A 111 2.76 -17.41 5.07
C SER A 111 1.25 -17.28 5.22
N LYS A 112 0.61 -16.35 4.50
CA LYS A 112 -0.84 -16.18 4.46
C LYS A 112 -1.55 -17.40 3.86
N GLN A 113 -1.00 -17.99 2.79
CA GLN A 113 -1.55 -19.21 2.20
C GLN A 113 -1.50 -20.41 3.16
N LYS A 114 -0.45 -20.55 3.96
CA LYS A 114 -0.38 -21.59 5.00
C LYS A 114 -1.44 -21.40 6.08
N GLN A 115 -1.62 -20.16 6.55
CA GLN A 115 -2.64 -19.85 7.56
C GLN A 115 -4.09 -20.06 7.04
N SER A 116 -4.36 -19.76 5.78
CA SER A 116 -5.70 -19.94 5.19
C SER A 116 -6.07 -21.41 5.03
N ILE A 117 -5.10 -22.30 4.86
CA ILE A 117 -5.34 -23.77 4.79
C ILE A 117 -5.67 -24.32 6.19
N ASP A 118 -5.07 -23.79 7.25
CA ASP A 118 -5.30 -24.24 8.62
C ASP A 118 -6.56 -23.64 9.28
N THR A 119 -7.12 -22.55 8.73
CA THR A 119 -8.19 -21.77 9.40
C THR A 119 -9.55 -21.86 8.70
N VAL A 120 -9.72 -22.62 7.62
CA VAL A 120 -11.02 -22.76 6.98
C VAL A 120 -11.86 -23.85 7.66
N SER A 121 -12.30 -23.56 8.87
CA SER A 121 -13.53 -24.15 9.40
C SER A 121 -14.65 -23.12 9.30
N TYR A 122 -15.24 -23.00 8.13
CA TYR A 122 -16.46 -22.22 7.97
C TYR A 122 -17.63 -22.99 8.64
N THR A 123 -17.95 -22.62 9.85
CA THR A 123 -19.29 -22.88 10.38
C THR A 123 -20.26 -21.95 9.66
N HIS A 124 -21.00 -22.46 8.71
CA HIS A 124 -22.17 -21.79 8.17
C HIS A 124 -23.17 -21.59 9.33
N LEU A 125 -23.20 -20.37 9.85
CA LEU A 125 -24.32 -19.89 10.64
C LEU A 125 -25.50 -19.66 9.67
N THR A 126 -26.33 -20.65 9.50
CA THR A 126 -27.65 -20.46 8.90
C THR A 126 -28.46 -19.60 9.88
N LEU A 127 -28.76 -18.38 9.47
CA LEU A 127 -29.75 -17.55 10.18
C LEU A 127 -31.08 -18.26 10.22
N PRO A 128 -31.76 -18.40 11.38
CA PRO A 128 -33.09 -18.98 11.45
C PRO A 128 -34.03 -18.08 10.66
N THR A 129 -34.69 -18.67 9.68
CA THR A 129 -35.77 -18.02 8.95
C THR A 129 -36.98 -17.93 9.90
N ILE A 130 -37.30 -16.72 10.33
CA ILE A 130 -38.51 -16.46 11.09
C ILE A 130 -39.66 -16.41 10.08
N TYR A 131 -40.45 -17.47 10.03
CA TYR A 131 -41.75 -17.42 9.40
C TYR A 131 -42.71 -16.73 10.36
N SER A 132 -43.20 -15.55 10.03
CA SER A 132 -44.38 -14.98 10.66
C SER A 132 -45.62 -15.56 9.99
N VAL A 133 -46.50 -16.09 10.84
CA VAL A 133 -47.87 -16.48 10.52
C VAL A 133 -48.75 -15.24 10.49
#